data_4477d3649c0dbdf87f3c989af7dcff8f
#
_entry.id   4477d3649c0dbdf87f3c989af7dcff8f
#
_cell.length_a   1.000
_cell.length_b   1.000
_cell.length_c   1.000
_cell.angle_alpha   90.00
_cell.angle_beta   90.00
_cell.angle_gamma   90.00
#
_symmetry.space_group_name_H-M   'P 1'
#
loop_
_entity.id
_entity.type
_entity.pdbx_description
1 polymer ?
#
loop_
_entity_poly.entity_id
_entity_poly.type
_entity_poly.pdbx_seq_one_letter_code
_entity_poly.pdbx_strand_id
1 'polypeptide(L)'
;EMPEGISATDPKGMASGVVRYRIHLDPGQSRELFAVIPYHDEVTDVVAPGSVRAQAMNGQEEIAWKGTGSARLPLTTAEAREEFLASASYWEKRTGHIRFNLPPSADRLIDTWRSNLAYILINRDNAGIQPGSRSYDRSWIRDGSLTSSALLKSGIVTEVREFIEWYAASQYENGKVPCVVDARGPDPVPENDSHGQLIY
;
A
#
# COMPACT_ATOMS: atom_id res chain seq x y z
N GLU A 1 23.75 0.87 -21.49
CA GLU A 1 22.55 0.95 -22.35
C GLU A 1 21.42 0.20 -21.63
N MET A 2 20.22 0.79 -21.60
CA MET A 2 19.06 0.10 -21.07
C MET A 2 18.53 -0.87 -22.11
N PRO A 3 18.15 -2.11 -21.73
CA PRO A 3 17.63 -3.09 -22.67
C PRO A 3 16.35 -2.56 -23.33
N GLU A 4 16.26 -2.70 -24.64
CA GLU A 4 15.06 -2.37 -25.42
C GLU A 4 14.17 -3.62 -25.48
N GLY A 5 13.40 -3.87 -24.45
CA GLY A 5 12.43 -4.94 -24.39
C GLY A 5 11.06 -4.43 -23.96
N ILE A 6 9.99 -4.91 -24.55
CA ILE A 6 8.61 -4.58 -24.18
C ILE A 6 8.02 -5.57 -23.18
N SER A 7 8.75 -6.63 -22.86
CA SER A 7 8.32 -7.62 -21.86
C SER A 7 9.53 -8.26 -21.19
N ALA A 8 9.37 -8.62 -19.93
CA ALA A 8 10.31 -9.40 -19.17
C ALA A 8 9.55 -10.49 -18.40
N THR A 9 10.09 -11.70 -18.39
CA THR A 9 9.55 -12.82 -17.61
C THR A 9 10.64 -13.35 -16.72
N ASP A 10 10.35 -13.49 -15.45
CA ASP A 10 11.22 -14.13 -14.48
C ASP A 10 10.48 -15.27 -13.80
N PRO A 11 11.01 -16.52 -13.79
CA PRO A 11 10.36 -17.67 -13.17
C PRO A 11 10.12 -17.53 -11.67
N LYS A 12 10.86 -16.61 -11.02
CA LYS A 12 10.73 -16.31 -9.59
C LYS A 12 9.85 -15.10 -9.31
N GLY A 13 9.20 -14.52 -10.34
CA GLY A 13 8.36 -13.33 -10.19
C GLY A 13 9.12 -12.04 -9.85
N MET A 14 10.43 -11.96 -10.08
CA MET A 14 11.29 -10.83 -9.75
C MET A 14 11.61 -9.95 -10.97
N ALA A 15 10.77 -9.97 -11.98
CA ALA A 15 10.93 -9.11 -13.14
C ALA A 15 10.86 -7.63 -12.75
N SER A 16 11.69 -6.82 -13.37
CA SER A 16 11.68 -5.36 -13.21
C SER A 16 11.60 -4.69 -14.57
N GLY A 17 11.06 -3.49 -14.61
CA GLY A 17 10.91 -2.74 -15.83
C GLY A 17 11.21 -1.25 -15.63
N VAL A 18 11.47 -0.57 -16.73
CA VAL A 18 11.68 0.88 -16.77
C VAL A 18 10.83 1.45 -17.89
N VAL A 19 10.07 2.49 -17.59
CA VAL A 19 9.35 3.28 -18.58
C VAL A 19 10.13 4.56 -18.85
N ARG A 20 10.45 4.80 -20.10
CA ARG A 20 11.19 5.99 -20.54
C ARG A 20 10.30 6.87 -21.41
N TYR A 21 10.16 8.13 -21.03
CA TYR A 21 9.47 9.14 -21.81
C TYR A 21 10.49 10.06 -22.47
N ARG A 22 10.31 10.32 -23.78
CA ARG A 22 11.03 11.38 -24.46
C ARG A 22 10.12 12.60 -24.52
N ILE A 23 10.54 13.69 -23.92
CA ILE A 23 9.76 14.92 -23.82
C ILE A 23 10.55 16.05 -24.45
N HIS A 24 9.92 16.78 -25.35
CA HIS A 24 10.42 18.06 -25.85
C HIS A 24 9.52 19.16 -25.28
N LEU A 25 10.12 20.17 -24.67
CA LEU A 25 9.42 21.32 -24.10
C LEU A 25 10.04 22.59 -24.68
N ASP A 26 9.20 23.43 -25.25
CA ASP A 26 9.60 24.78 -25.60
C ASP A 26 9.67 25.67 -24.36
N PRO A 27 10.38 26.84 -24.41
CA PRO A 27 10.44 27.75 -23.29
C PRO A 27 9.06 28.15 -22.78
N GLY A 28 8.81 27.98 -21.48
CA GLY A 28 7.51 28.26 -20.84
C GLY A 28 6.48 27.16 -20.95
N GLN A 29 6.74 26.04 -21.64
CA GLN A 29 5.87 24.88 -21.67
C GLN A 29 6.09 23.97 -20.46
N SER A 30 5.03 23.35 -19.99
CA SER A 30 5.05 22.29 -18.99
C SER A 30 4.26 21.09 -19.45
N ARG A 31 4.62 19.91 -18.97
CA ARG A 31 3.89 18.66 -19.22
C ARG A 31 3.79 17.85 -17.94
N GLU A 32 2.60 17.39 -17.63
CA GLU A 32 2.37 16.49 -16.51
C GLU A 32 2.38 15.04 -17.01
N LEU A 33 3.00 14.17 -16.24
CA LEU A 33 3.02 12.72 -16.44
C LEU A 33 2.52 12.07 -15.15
N PHE A 34 1.69 11.07 -15.29
CA PHE A 34 1.19 10.28 -14.16
C PHE A 34 1.60 8.82 -14.34
N ALA A 35 2.03 8.20 -13.25
CA ALA A 35 2.19 6.76 -13.15
C ALA A 35 1.21 6.27 -12.08
N VAL A 36 0.35 5.33 -12.44
CA VAL A 36 -0.60 4.72 -11.52
C VAL A 36 -0.23 3.26 -11.35
N ILE A 37 0.00 2.85 -10.11
CA ILE A 37 0.33 1.48 -9.75
C ILE A 37 -0.73 1.03 -8.75
N PRO A 38 -1.71 0.19 -9.15
CA PRO A 38 -2.70 -0.35 -8.23
C PRO A 38 -2.01 -1.22 -7.19
N TYR A 39 -2.35 -1.05 -5.92
CA TYR A 39 -1.79 -1.84 -4.83
C TYR A 39 -2.66 -3.05 -4.49
N HIS A 40 -3.96 -2.93 -4.63
CA HIS A 40 -4.91 -4.02 -4.39
C HIS A 40 -5.67 -4.37 -5.68
N ASP A 41 -5.84 -5.67 -5.91
CA ASP A 41 -6.53 -6.22 -7.08
C ASP A 41 -8.07 -6.25 -6.91
N GLU A 42 -8.67 -5.43 -6.08
CA GLU A 42 -10.12 -5.31 -6.04
C GLU A 42 -10.63 -4.58 -7.27
N VAL A 43 -10.74 -5.33 -8.36
CA VAL A 43 -11.24 -4.80 -9.60
C VAL A 43 -12.36 -5.65 -10.16
N THR A 44 -13.53 -5.07 -10.10
CA THR A 44 -14.80 -5.69 -10.48
C THR A 44 -15.18 -5.56 -11.95
N ASP A 45 -14.39 -4.90 -12.79
CA ASP A 45 -14.70 -4.78 -14.22
C ASP A 45 -13.60 -5.38 -15.10
N VAL A 46 -13.96 -6.46 -15.75
CA VAL A 46 -13.11 -7.26 -16.64
C VAL A 46 -12.75 -6.47 -17.88
N VAL A 47 -11.57 -5.89 -17.90
CA VAL A 47 -10.86 -5.65 -19.14
C VAL A 47 -10.07 -6.92 -19.44
N ALA A 48 -10.13 -7.40 -20.69
CA ALA A 48 -9.55 -8.65 -21.10
C ALA A 48 -8.11 -8.84 -20.59
N PRO A 49 -7.72 -10.06 -20.15
CA PRO A 49 -6.39 -10.29 -19.63
C PRO A 49 -5.36 -9.82 -20.63
N GLY A 50 -4.59 -8.82 -20.27
CA GLY A 50 -3.41 -8.50 -21.02
C GLY A 50 -3.13 -7.11 -21.47
N SER A 51 -3.87 -6.06 -21.16
CA SER A 51 -3.47 -4.73 -21.61
C SER A 51 -3.71 -3.62 -20.58
N VAL A 52 -2.64 -3.03 -20.12
CA VAL A 52 -2.65 -1.69 -19.54
C VAL A 52 -2.21 -0.74 -20.65
N ARG A 53 -3.06 0.23 -20.98
CA ARG A 53 -2.75 1.25 -21.97
C ARG A 53 -2.21 2.48 -21.26
N ALA A 54 -0.97 2.84 -21.55
CA ALA A 54 -0.47 4.17 -21.24
C ALA A 54 -0.68 5.04 -22.49
N GLN A 55 -1.63 5.99 -22.44
CA GLN A 55 -1.88 6.90 -23.53
C GLN A 55 -1.02 8.15 -23.39
N ALA A 56 -0.14 8.39 -24.33
CA ALA A 56 0.55 9.68 -24.42
C ALA A 56 -0.42 10.75 -24.91
N MET A 57 -0.50 11.87 -24.21
CA MET A 57 -1.51 12.94 -24.38
C MET A 57 -1.44 13.72 -25.70
N ASN A 58 -0.76 13.27 -26.70
CA ASN A 58 -0.69 13.95 -28.02
C ASN A 58 -0.75 13.00 -29.23
N GLY A 59 -1.41 11.87 -29.06
CA GLY A 59 -1.81 11.02 -30.18
C GLY A 59 -0.70 10.16 -30.80
N GLN A 60 0.45 10.03 -30.15
CA GLN A 60 1.52 9.16 -30.61
C GLN A 60 2.03 8.24 -29.51
N GLU A 61 1.93 6.95 -29.78
CA GLU A 61 2.36 5.78 -29.02
C GLU A 61 1.52 5.39 -27.80
N GLU A 62 0.76 4.36 -28.00
CA GLU A 62 0.07 3.57 -27.00
C GLU A 62 1.04 2.45 -26.53
N ILE A 63 1.47 2.50 -25.28
CA ILE A 63 2.23 1.40 -24.69
C ILE A 63 1.25 0.47 -23.98
N ALA A 64 1.00 -0.69 -24.56
CA ALA A 64 0.19 -1.73 -23.93
C ALA A 64 1.07 -2.58 -23.01
N TRP A 65 0.71 -2.62 -21.72
CA TRP A 65 1.32 -3.52 -20.75
C TRP A 65 0.37 -4.69 -20.48
N LYS A 66 0.90 -5.93 -20.47
CA LYS A 66 0.12 -7.13 -20.18
C LYS A 66 0.28 -7.49 -18.72
N GLY A 67 -0.71 -7.17 -17.91
CA GLY A 67 -0.82 -7.59 -16.51
C GLY A 67 -2.03 -8.49 -16.31
N THR A 68 -2.05 -9.26 -15.23
CA THR A 68 -3.15 -10.18 -14.88
C THR A 68 -4.23 -9.54 -14.02
N GLY A 69 -4.22 -8.22 -13.84
CA GLY A 69 -5.17 -7.49 -13.02
C GLY A 69 -6.18 -6.70 -13.85
N SER A 70 -7.41 -6.59 -13.38
CA SER A 70 -8.54 -5.96 -14.04
C SER A 70 -8.89 -4.59 -13.44
N ALA A 71 -7.90 -3.78 -13.04
CA ALA A 71 -8.13 -2.41 -12.57
C ALA A 71 -8.47 -1.50 -13.76
N ARG A 72 -9.58 -0.77 -13.69
CA ARG A 72 -9.78 0.38 -14.54
C ARG A 72 -8.82 1.47 -14.08
N LEU A 73 -7.71 1.60 -14.78
CA LEU A 73 -6.79 2.70 -14.53
C LEU A 73 -7.34 3.99 -15.16
N PRO A 74 -7.09 5.15 -14.54
CA PRO A 74 -7.40 6.42 -15.17
C PRO A 74 -6.71 6.51 -16.52
N LEU A 75 -7.50 6.78 -17.58
CA LEU A 75 -7.02 6.82 -18.96
C LEU A 75 -6.63 8.24 -19.40
N THR A 76 -7.03 9.25 -18.63
CA THR A 76 -6.78 10.66 -18.92
C THR A 76 -6.04 11.35 -17.79
N THR A 77 -5.36 12.45 -18.08
CA THR A 77 -4.72 13.30 -17.07
C THR A 77 -5.73 13.86 -16.06
N ALA A 78 -6.95 14.14 -16.51
CA ALA A 78 -8.01 14.64 -15.64
C ALA A 78 -8.41 13.59 -14.61
N GLU A 79 -8.68 12.36 -15.04
CA GLU A 79 -8.99 11.23 -14.15
C GLU A 79 -7.83 10.92 -13.19
N ALA A 80 -6.59 10.91 -13.67
CA ALA A 80 -5.42 10.70 -12.82
C ALA A 80 -5.26 11.80 -11.76
N ARG A 81 -5.59 13.04 -12.12
CA ARG A 81 -5.59 14.16 -11.17
C ARG A 81 -6.71 14.04 -10.14
N GLU A 82 -7.89 13.62 -10.53
CA GLU A 82 -9.01 13.36 -9.62
C GLU A 82 -8.66 12.27 -8.63
N GLU A 83 -8.06 11.16 -9.06
CA GLU A 83 -7.60 10.08 -8.19
C GLU A 83 -6.50 10.56 -7.21
N PHE A 84 -5.56 11.36 -7.69
CA PHE A 84 -4.53 11.96 -6.83
C PHE A 84 -5.16 12.85 -5.74
N LEU A 85 -6.11 13.70 -6.11
CA LEU A 85 -6.80 14.58 -5.16
C LEU A 85 -7.70 13.80 -4.20
N ALA A 86 -8.37 12.75 -4.68
CA ALA A 86 -9.16 11.84 -3.84
C ALA A 86 -8.26 11.11 -2.82
N SER A 87 -7.12 10.61 -3.24
CA SER A 87 -6.12 9.99 -2.37
C SER A 87 -5.59 10.98 -1.33
N ALA A 88 -5.24 12.19 -1.74
CA ALA A 88 -4.79 13.24 -0.81
C ALA A 88 -5.87 13.57 0.23
N SER A 89 -7.12 13.75 -0.21
CA SER A 89 -8.26 14.01 0.69
C SER A 89 -8.54 12.85 1.64
N TYR A 90 -8.42 11.61 1.16
CA TYR A 90 -8.54 10.43 2.00
C TYR A 90 -7.52 10.45 3.15
N TRP A 91 -6.23 10.66 2.84
CA TRP A 91 -5.19 10.69 3.86
C TRP A 91 -5.31 11.87 4.81
N GLU A 92 -5.72 13.04 4.31
CA GLU A 92 -6.00 14.20 5.16
C GLU A 92 -7.10 13.90 6.18
N LYS A 93 -8.21 13.28 5.76
CA LYS A 93 -9.29 12.87 6.66
C LYS A 93 -8.83 11.79 7.64
N ARG A 94 -8.03 10.83 7.18
CA ARG A 94 -7.56 9.69 7.97
C ARG A 94 -6.58 10.08 9.07
N THR A 95 -5.67 11.01 8.82
CA THR A 95 -4.57 11.38 9.73
C THR A 95 -4.68 12.80 10.26
N GLY A 96 -5.54 13.63 9.71
CA GLY A 96 -5.70 15.05 10.05
C GLY A 96 -6.66 15.35 11.19
N HIS A 97 -7.34 14.34 11.76
CA HIS A 97 -8.30 14.53 12.85
C HIS A 97 -7.64 14.92 14.18
N ILE A 98 -6.36 14.62 14.37
CA ILE A 98 -5.58 15.06 15.51
C ILE A 98 -4.94 16.40 15.20
N ARG A 99 -5.19 17.36 16.08
CA ARG A 99 -4.62 18.71 15.98
C ARG A 99 -3.50 18.89 16.99
N PHE A 100 -2.40 19.43 16.52
CA PHE A 100 -1.25 19.78 17.33
C PHE A 100 -1.22 21.30 17.52
N ASN A 101 -1.03 21.74 18.74
CA ASN A 101 -0.77 23.14 19.04
C ASN A 101 0.73 23.32 19.36
N LEU A 102 1.54 23.31 18.31
CA LEU A 102 2.99 23.39 18.38
C LEU A 102 3.48 24.58 17.52
N PRO A 103 4.66 25.12 17.80
CA PRO A 103 5.21 26.19 16.97
C PRO A 103 5.52 25.67 15.55
N PRO A 104 5.54 26.56 14.53
CA PRO A 104 5.80 26.17 13.13
C PRO A 104 7.10 25.40 12.91
N SER A 105 8.10 25.59 13.79
CA SER A 105 9.34 24.81 13.75
C SER A 105 9.15 23.31 13.96
N ALA A 106 7.98 22.89 14.46
CA ALA A 106 7.61 21.49 14.69
C ALA A 106 6.84 20.85 13.52
N ASP A 107 6.55 21.57 12.45
CA ASP A 107 5.73 21.08 11.32
C ASP A 107 6.28 19.75 10.77
N ARG A 108 7.61 19.67 10.58
CA ARG A 108 8.25 18.43 10.11
C ARG A 108 8.03 17.24 11.05
N LEU A 109 7.94 17.47 12.35
CA LEU A 109 7.64 16.41 13.33
C LEU A 109 6.20 15.94 13.17
N ILE A 110 5.25 16.86 13.00
CA ILE A 110 3.84 16.57 12.78
C ILE A 110 3.65 15.78 11.48
N ASP A 111 4.30 16.22 10.41
CA ASP A 111 4.23 15.53 9.11
C ASP A 111 4.84 14.12 9.18
N THR A 112 5.95 13.97 9.88
CA THR A 112 6.57 12.66 10.10
C THR A 112 5.63 11.75 10.89
N TRP A 113 4.99 12.25 11.94
CA TRP A 113 4.03 11.49 12.72
C TRP A 113 2.83 11.04 11.88
N ARG A 114 2.22 11.94 11.09
CA ARG A 114 1.12 11.61 10.17
C ARG A 114 1.53 10.58 9.13
N SER A 115 2.72 10.75 8.56
CA SER A 115 3.26 9.81 7.57
C SER A 115 3.44 8.41 8.16
N ASN A 116 3.92 8.30 9.41
CA ASN A 116 4.06 7.00 10.05
C ASN A 116 2.72 6.30 10.28
N LEU A 117 1.65 7.04 10.65
CA LEU A 117 0.29 6.45 10.72
C LEU A 117 -0.17 5.95 9.35
N ALA A 118 0.07 6.73 8.30
CA ALA A 118 -0.25 6.33 6.94
C ALA A 118 0.52 5.08 6.52
N TYR A 119 1.82 4.98 6.84
CA TYR A 119 2.64 3.80 6.53
C TYR A 119 2.13 2.53 7.23
N ILE A 120 1.69 2.62 8.48
CA ILE A 120 1.07 1.47 9.17
C ILE A 120 -0.20 1.04 8.43
N LEU A 121 -1.06 1.98 8.04
CA LEU A 121 -2.31 1.69 7.36
C LEU A 121 -2.12 1.20 5.92
N ILE A 122 -1.09 1.67 5.22
CA ILE A 122 -0.74 1.21 3.87
C ILE A 122 -0.25 -0.24 3.88
N ASN A 123 0.49 -0.64 4.91
CA ASN A 123 0.98 -2.01 5.06
C ASN A 123 -0.07 -2.98 5.63
N ARG A 124 -1.31 -2.54 5.79
CA ARG A 124 -2.41 -3.40 6.21
C ARG A 124 -2.96 -4.16 5.02
N ASP A 125 -3.07 -5.48 5.15
CA ASP A 125 -3.78 -6.34 4.20
C ASP A 125 -5.02 -6.95 4.86
N ASN A 126 -6.20 -6.56 4.39
CA ASN A 126 -7.48 -6.86 5.02
C ASN A 126 -7.46 -6.48 6.51
N ALA A 127 -7.62 -7.44 7.43
CA ALA A 127 -7.53 -7.22 8.86
C ALA A 127 -6.08 -7.28 9.40
N GLY A 128 -5.15 -7.90 8.65
CA GLY A 128 -3.76 -8.08 9.07
C GLY A 128 -2.99 -6.77 9.07
N ILE A 129 -2.24 -6.47 10.14
CA ILE A 129 -1.28 -5.37 10.18
C ILE A 129 0.11 -5.97 10.02
N GLN A 130 0.81 -5.55 8.97
CA GLN A 130 2.10 -6.08 8.57
C GLN A 130 3.21 -5.04 8.76
N PRO A 131 4.44 -5.45 9.07
CA PRO A 131 5.56 -4.50 9.17
C PRO A 131 6.03 -3.96 7.82
N GLY A 132 5.66 -4.61 6.72
CA GLY A 132 6.04 -4.19 5.37
C GLY A 132 5.51 -5.12 4.30
N SER A 133 6.03 -4.98 3.10
CA SER A 133 5.69 -5.80 1.93
C SER A 133 6.76 -6.87 1.65
N ARG A 134 6.54 -7.72 0.65
CA ARG A 134 7.45 -8.79 0.20
C ARG A 134 7.73 -9.81 1.31
N SER A 135 8.97 -9.91 1.78
CA SER A 135 9.36 -10.83 2.86
C SER A 135 8.66 -10.53 4.19
N TYR A 136 8.16 -9.32 4.34
CA TYR A 136 7.40 -8.83 5.50
C TYR A 136 5.89 -8.77 5.25
N ASP A 137 5.43 -9.38 4.18
CA ASP A 137 4.00 -9.56 3.86
C ASP A 137 3.39 -10.68 4.72
N ARG A 138 3.50 -10.51 6.02
CA ARG A 138 3.06 -11.40 7.08
C ARG A 138 2.73 -10.59 8.34
N SER A 139 1.73 -10.99 9.08
CA SER A 139 1.36 -10.31 10.33
C SER A 139 2.05 -10.97 11.53
N TRP A 140 3.09 -10.33 12.06
CA TRP A 140 3.67 -10.69 13.36
C TRP A 140 2.89 -10.05 14.47
N ILE A 141 2.55 -10.84 15.49
CA ILE A 141 1.77 -10.31 16.64
C ILE A 141 2.52 -9.20 17.38
N ARG A 142 3.84 -9.30 17.51
CA ARG A 142 4.67 -8.27 18.16
C ARG A 142 4.59 -6.94 17.41
N ASP A 143 4.80 -6.97 16.10
CA ASP A 143 4.72 -5.78 15.25
C ASP A 143 3.31 -5.23 15.23
N GLY A 144 2.31 -6.10 15.11
CA GLY A 144 0.90 -5.74 15.13
C GLY A 144 0.48 -5.09 16.46
N SER A 145 0.92 -5.60 17.60
CA SER A 145 0.58 -5.02 18.91
C SER A 145 1.19 -3.63 19.10
N LEU A 146 2.45 -3.44 18.72
CA LEU A 146 3.13 -2.14 18.83
C LEU A 146 2.51 -1.10 17.89
N THR A 147 2.24 -1.47 16.65
CA THR A 147 1.60 -0.58 15.67
C THR A 147 0.15 -0.29 16.05
N SER A 148 -0.59 -1.28 16.55
CA SER A 148 -1.94 -1.12 17.11
C SER A 148 -1.96 -0.13 18.27
N SER A 149 -0.98 -0.20 19.17
CA SER A 149 -0.85 0.76 20.27
C SER A 149 -0.67 2.20 19.76
N ALA A 150 0.12 2.38 18.69
CA ALA A 150 0.30 3.69 18.06
C ALA A 150 -1.00 4.18 17.39
N LEU A 151 -1.72 3.30 16.70
CA LEU A 151 -3.00 3.61 16.06
C LEU A 151 -4.07 3.99 17.10
N LEU A 152 -4.19 3.23 18.21
CA LEU A 152 -5.14 3.53 19.30
C LEU A 152 -4.87 4.88 19.94
N LYS A 153 -3.60 5.19 20.25
CA LYS A 153 -3.20 6.51 20.77
C LYS A 153 -3.51 7.66 19.81
N SER A 154 -3.66 7.32 18.54
CA SER A 154 -4.02 8.25 17.47
C SER A 154 -5.53 8.23 17.15
N GLY A 155 -6.37 7.55 17.95
CA GLY A 155 -7.82 7.49 17.74
C GLY A 155 -8.28 6.60 16.57
N ILE A 156 -7.37 5.79 16.01
CA ILE A 156 -7.67 4.83 14.94
C ILE A 156 -8.01 3.49 15.58
N VAL A 157 -9.30 3.31 15.88
CA VAL A 157 -9.80 2.20 16.71
C VAL A 157 -10.32 1.02 15.87
N THR A 158 -10.97 1.30 14.76
CA THR A 158 -11.66 0.28 13.96
C THR A 158 -10.69 -0.76 13.44
N GLU A 159 -9.61 -0.34 12.82
CA GLU A 159 -8.58 -1.20 12.24
C GLU A 159 -7.87 -2.04 13.29
N VAL A 160 -7.68 -1.50 14.46
CA VAL A 160 -7.08 -2.25 15.59
C VAL A 160 -8.04 -3.32 16.09
N ARG A 161 -9.33 -3.01 16.21
CA ARG A 161 -10.34 -4.00 16.60
C ARG A 161 -10.38 -5.15 15.59
N GLU A 162 -10.45 -4.84 14.30
CA GLU A 162 -10.46 -5.84 13.23
C GLU A 162 -9.20 -6.71 13.27
N PHE A 163 -8.03 -6.12 13.51
CA PHE A 163 -6.78 -6.85 13.66
C PHE A 163 -6.82 -7.82 14.85
N ILE A 164 -7.26 -7.35 16.02
CA ILE A 164 -7.33 -8.17 17.24
C ILE A 164 -8.31 -9.32 17.05
N GLU A 165 -9.51 -9.06 16.54
CA GLU A 165 -10.54 -10.07 16.30
C GLU A 165 -10.08 -11.13 15.31
N TRP A 166 -9.44 -10.68 14.22
CA TRP A 166 -8.88 -11.58 13.21
C TRP A 166 -7.72 -12.42 13.74
N TYR A 167 -6.78 -11.81 14.48
CA TYR A 167 -5.61 -12.52 14.99
C TYR A 167 -5.98 -13.52 16.10
N ALA A 168 -6.90 -13.14 16.98
CA ALA A 168 -7.39 -14.00 18.07
C ALA A 168 -8.01 -15.30 17.56
N ALA A 169 -8.64 -15.28 16.39
CA ALA A 169 -9.18 -16.48 15.75
C ALA A 169 -8.09 -17.50 15.35
N SER A 170 -6.84 -17.11 15.31
CA SER A 170 -5.68 -17.98 15.02
C SER A 170 -5.05 -18.60 16.26
N GLN A 171 -5.61 -18.37 17.46
CA GLN A 171 -5.14 -19.02 18.69
C GLN A 171 -5.33 -20.52 18.62
N TYR A 172 -4.30 -21.28 19.01
CA TYR A 172 -4.35 -22.72 19.03
C TYR A 172 -5.24 -23.24 20.20
N GLU A 173 -5.78 -24.46 20.07
CA GLU A 173 -6.63 -25.09 21.10
C GLU A 173 -5.97 -25.17 22.47
N ASN A 174 -4.65 -25.27 22.54
CA ASN A 174 -3.88 -25.28 23.79
C ASN A 174 -3.65 -23.87 24.37
N GLY A 175 -4.27 -22.83 23.78
CA GLY A 175 -4.15 -21.43 24.22
C GLY A 175 -2.91 -20.72 23.73
N LYS A 176 -2.00 -21.36 22.97
CA LYS A 176 -0.85 -20.69 22.40
C LYS A 176 -1.27 -19.74 21.28
N VAL A 177 -0.56 -18.61 21.19
CA VAL A 177 -0.73 -17.63 20.12
C VAL A 177 0.39 -17.82 19.11
N PRO A 178 0.09 -17.93 17.79
CA PRO A 178 1.13 -17.97 16.77
C PRO A 178 1.95 -16.66 16.77
N CYS A 179 3.22 -16.73 16.42
CA CYS A 179 4.03 -15.53 16.25
C CYS A 179 3.68 -14.76 14.98
N VAL A 180 3.24 -15.48 13.97
CA VAL A 180 2.93 -14.96 12.63
C VAL A 180 1.68 -15.61 12.07
N VAL A 181 0.88 -14.81 11.40
CA VAL A 181 -0.25 -15.26 10.57
C VAL A 181 -0.10 -14.65 9.19
N ASP A 182 -0.25 -15.46 8.15
CA ASP A 182 -0.26 -15.03 6.74
C ASP A 182 -1.29 -15.84 5.92
N ALA A 183 -1.27 -15.70 4.59
CA ALA A 183 -2.18 -16.42 3.70
C ALA A 183 -2.09 -17.96 3.80
N ARG A 184 -1.01 -18.49 4.38
CA ARG A 184 -0.82 -19.94 4.63
C ARG A 184 -1.41 -20.37 5.97
N GLY A 185 -1.87 -19.43 6.77
CA GLY A 185 -2.37 -19.63 8.12
C GLY A 185 -1.36 -19.30 9.21
N PRO A 186 -1.63 -19.72 10.48
CA PRO A 186 -0.77 -19.48 11.61
C PRO A 186 0.53 -20.28 11.52
N ASP A 187 1.66 -19.62 11.75
CA ASP A 187 2.98 -20.26 11.77
C ASP A 187 3.15 -21.08 13.07
N PRO A 188 3.45 -22.39 12.96
CA PRO A 188 3.59 -23.25 14.15
C PRO A 188 4.90 -23.02 14.93
N VAL A 189 5.84 -22.24 14.38
CA VAL A 189 7.10 -21.93 15.08
C VAL A 189 6.79 -21.04 16.28
N PRO A 190 7.16 -21.46 17.52
CA PRO A 190 6.82 -20.70 18.70
C PRO A 190 7.77 -19.51 18.90
N GLU A 191 7.18 -18.36 19.19
CA GLU A 191 7.87 -17.24 19.82
C GLU A 191 7.25 -17.01 21.21
N ASN A 192 8.07 -16.89 22.25
CA ASN A 192 7.58 -16.94 23.62
C ASN A 192 6.90 -15.64 24.09
N ASP A 193 7.06 -14.54 23.36
CA ASP A 193 6.43 -13.26 23.63
C ASP A 193 5.01 -13.11 23.02
N SER A 194 4.64 -13.98 22.07
CA SER A 194 3.39 -13.90 21.31
C SER A 194 2.14 -13.84 22.18
N HIS A 195 2.11 -14.59 23.26
CA HIS A 195 0.96 -14.66 24.18
C HIS A 195 0.71 -13.31 24.87
N GLY A 196 1.77 -12.68 25.37
CA GLY A 196 1.69 -11.38 26.00
C GLY A 196 1.33 -10.27 25.01
N GLN A 197 1.81 -10.38 23.79
CA GLN A 197 1.56 -9.39 22.75
C GLN A 197 0.08 -9.37 22.27
N LEU A 198 -0.60 -10.50 22.27
CA LEU A 198 -2.03 -10.53 21.96
C LEU A 198 -2.90 -9.93 23.08
N ILE A 199 -2.44 -9.99 24.32
CA ILE A 199 -3.15 -9.43 25.49
C ILE A 199 -2.90 -7.92 25.62
N TYR A 200 -1.70 -7.48 25.23
CA TYR A 200 -1.29 -6.07 25.31
C TYR A 200 -2.17 -5.13 24.48
#